data_653a1f3ee68724cc9295c06ca368ec9a
#
_entry.id   653a1f3ee68724cc9295c06ca368ec9a
#
_cell.length_a   1.000
_cell.length_b   1.000
_cell.length_c   1.000
_cell.angle_alpha   90.00
_cell.angle_beta   90.00
_cell.angle_gamma   90.00
#
_symmetry.space_group_name_H-M   'P 1'
#
loop_
_entity.id
_entity.type
_entity.pdbx_description
1 polymer ?
#
loop_
_entity_poly.entity_id
_entity_poly.type
_entity_poly.pdbx_seq_one_letter_code
_entity_poly.pdbx_strand_id
1 'polypeptide(L)'
;MKLRMHAMAAAIALIGTSAAWAGEPEAKKWVDSEFQPSSLSKDQQMAEMKWFIEAAAKLKAKGVNEISVVSETITTHEYESKTLAKAFSEITGIKVNHDLIQEGDVVEKLQTSMQSGKSIYDGWISDSDLIGTHYRYGAILPLSDYMAGAGKEWTNPNLDLKDFIGTKFTTAPDGKLYQLPDQQFA
;
A
#
# COMPACT_ATOMS: atom_id res chain seq x y z
N MET A 1 -13.70 48.84 57.35
CA MET A 1 -12.54 48.03 56.95
C MET A 1 -13.05 47.07 55.88
N LYS A 2 -12.82 47.39 54.57
CA LYS A 2 -13.34 46.59 53.45
C LYS A 2 -12.23 45.68 52.94
N LEU A 3 -12.41 44.34 53.13
CA LEU A 3 -11.49 43.32 52.66
C LEU A 3 -11.75 43.11 51.15
N ARG A 4 -10.74 43.37 50.33
CA ARG A 4 -10.75 43.07 48.89
C ARG A 4 -10.20 41.64 48.72
N MET A 5 -11.07 40.70 48.36
CA MET A 5 -10.67 39.38 47.86
C MET A 5 -10.21 39.50 46.44
N HIS A 6 -8.94 39.18 46.17
CA HIS A 6 -8.41 39.01 44.81
C HIS A 6 -8.64 37.55 44.40
N ALA A 7 -9.55 37.34 43.47
CA ALA A 7 -9.70 36.06 42.81
C ALA A 7 -8.56 35.90 41.80
N MET A 8 -7.62 34.98 42.08
CA MET A 8 -6.66 34.52 41.10
C MET A 8 -7.33 33.47 40.22
N ALA A 9 -7.62 33.85 38.96
CA ALA A 9 -8.04 32.91 37.96
C ALA A 9 -6.79 32.17 37.43
N ALA A 10 -6.61 30.92 37.82
CA ALA A 10 -5.62 30.04 37.24
C ALA A 10 -6.16 29.54 35.88
N ALA A 11 -5.62 30.07 34.79
CA ALA A 11 -5.84 29.52 33.45
C ALA A 11 -5.06 28.21 33.32
N ILE A 12 -5.73 27.08 33.45
CA ILE A 12 -5.17 25.78 33.10
C ILE A 12 -5.17 25.71 31.58
N ALA A 13 -4.01 25.94 30.95
CA ALA A 13 -3.79 25.62 29.55
C ALA A 13 -3.79 24.09 29.42
N LEU A 14 -4.88 23.53 28.96
CA LEU A 14 -4.93 22.16 28.46
C LEU A 14 -4.07 22.08 27.20
N ILE A 15 -2.79 21.77 27.37
CA ILE A 15 -1.96 21.31 26.26
C ILE A 15 -2.48 19.91 25.93
N GLY A 16 -3.39 19.83 24.97
CA GLY A 16 -3.83 18.59 24.38
C GLY A 16 -2.64 17.96 23.62
N THR A 17 -1.86 17.14 24.32
CA THR A 17 -0.96 16.20 23.65
C THR A 17 -1.86 15.20 22.95
N SER A 18 -2.02 15.33 21.63
CA SER A 18 -2.58 14.25 20.82
C SER A 18 -1.69 13.03 21.08
N ALA A 19 -2.28 11.97 21.61
CA ALA A 19 -1.55 10.73 21.81
C ALA A 19 -1.06 10.27 20.44
N ALA A 20 0.26 10.11 20.29
CA ALA A 20 0.86 9.57 19.08
C ALA A 20 0.32 8.15 18.85
N TRP A 21 -0.07 7.85 17.62
CA TRP A 21 -0.52 6.51 17.25
C TRP A 21 0.69 5.64 16.88
N ALA A 22 0.55 4.32 17.05
CA ALA A 22 1.63 3.37 16.75
C ALA A 22 2.04 3.51 15.26
N GLY A 23 3.35 3.62 14.98
CA GLY A 23 3.90 3.83 13.64
C GLY A 23 3.98 5.29 13.18
N GLU A 24 3.44 6.25 13.95
CA GLU A 24 3.51 7.68 13.60
C GLU A 24 4.95 8.22 13.50
N PRO A 25 5.88 7.90 14.41
CA PRO A 25 7.25 8.36 14.29
C PRO A 25 7.93 7.88 13.00
N GLU A 26 7.72 6.63 12.63
CA GLU A 26 8.23 6.02 11.39
C GLU A 26 7.57 6.66 10.16
N ALA A 27 6.26 6.82 10.17
CA ALA A 27 5.53 7.51 9.11
C ALA A 27 6.04 8.93 8.90
N LYS A 28 6.20 9.69 9.99
CA LYS A 28 6.74 11.05 9.92
C LYS A 28 8.17 11.08 9.36
N LYS A 29 9.03 10.17 9.79
CA LYS A 29 10.41 10.04 9.28
C LYS A 29 10.40 9.86 7.75
N TRP A 30 9.57 8.94 7.24
CA TRP A 30 9.49 8.64 5.81
C TRP A 30 8.85 9.77 5.00
N VAL A 31 7.80 10.41 5.51
CA VAL A 31 7.18 11.59 4.89
C VAL A 31 8.14 12.77 4.84
N ASP A 32 8.96 12.98 5.86
CA ASP A 32 9.90 14.08 5.90
C ASP A 32 11.15 13.86 5.03
N SER A 33 11.49 12.63 4.68
CA SER A 33 12.74 12.31 3.96
C SER A 33 12.50 11.75 2.55
N GLU A 34 11.71 10.70 2.40
CA GLU A 34 11.65 9.91 1.18
C GLU A 34 10.43 10.24 0.30
N PHE A 35 9.27 10.48 0.91
CA PHE A 35 8.03 10.71 0.15
C PHE A 35 7.93 12.16 -0.36
N GLN A 36 9.02 12.68 -0.87
CA GLN A 36 9.17 14.00 -1.46
C GLN A 36 9.77 13.87 -2.89
N PRO A 37 9.35 14.67 -3.85
CA PRO A 37 8.21 15.58 -3.83
C PRO A 37 6.87 14.84 -3.97
N SER A 38 5.80 15.46 -3.47
CA SER A 38 4.43 14.95 -3.59
C SER A 38 3.47 16.11 -3.87
N SER A 39 2.39 15.83 -4.61
CA SER A 39 1.27 16.76 -4.77
C SER A 39 0.43 16.90 -3.48
N LEU A 40 0.54 15.93 -2.57
CA LEU A 40 -0.12 15.97 -1.27
C LEU A 40 0.68 16.83 -0.28
N SER A 41 -0.02 17.61 0.54
CA SER A 41 0.60 18.27 1.71
C SER A 41 1.09 17.21 2.70
N LYS A 42 2.03 17.59 3.59
CA LYS A 42 2.51 16.67 4.63
C LYS A 42 1.39 16.14 5.53
N ASP A 43 0.40 16.96 5.86
CA ASP A 43 -0.74 16.53 6.66
C ASP A 43 -1.59 15.48 5.92
N GLN A 44 -1.78 15.65 4.61
CA GLN A 44 -2.47 14.67 3.78
C GLN A 44 -1.66 13.38 3.68
N GLN A 45 -0.33 13.45 3.46
CA GLN A 45 0.53 12.27 3.47
C GLN A 45 0.47 11.52 4.81
N MET A 46 0.50 12.26 5.93
CA MET A 46 0.36 11.65 7.27
C MET A 46 -1.03 11.00 7.47
N ALA A 47 -2.09 11.57 6.90
CA ALA A 47 -3.41 10.96 6.94
C ALA A 47 -3.46 9.64 6.16
N GLU A 48 -2.80 9.57 4.99
CA GLU A 48 -2.62 8.33 4.24
C GLU A 48 -1.86 7.28 5.05
N MET A 49 -0.74 7.66 5.66
CA MET A 49 0.04 6.75 6.49
C MET A 49 -0.78 6.20 7.66
N LYS A 50 -1.58 7.05 8.28
CA LYS A 50 -2.49 6.63 9.36
C LYS A 50 -3.49 5.57 8.89
N TRP A 51 -4.07 5.75 7.69
CA TRP A 51 -4.98 4.76 7.13
C TRP A 51 -4.29 3.39 6.94
N PHE A 52 -3.06 3.37 6.38
CA PHE A 52 -2.30 2.12 6.22
C PHE A 52 -2.00 1.44 7.55
N ILE A 53 -1.65 2.20 8.58
CA ILE A 53 -1.38 1.66 9.92
C ILE A 53 -2.63 1.06 10.54
N GLU A 54 -3.78 1.74 10.44
CA GLU A 54 -5.05 1.24 10.95
C GLU A 54 -5.51 -0.03 10.22
N ALA A 55 -5.38 -0.06 8.89
CA ALA A 55 -5.65 -1.25 8.08
C ALA A 55 -4.72 -2.41 8.46
N ALA A 56 -3.42 -2.13 8.58
CA ALA A 56 -2.43 -3.14 8.99
C ALA A 56 -2.70 -3.70 10.40
N ALA A 57 -3.13 -2.87 11.34
CA ALA A 57 -3.50 -3.33 12.68
C ALA A 57 -4.65 -4.36 12.63
N LYS A 58 -5.66 -4.13 11.78
CA LYS A 58 -6.77 -5.07 11.57
C LYS A 58 -6.30 -6.37 10.91
N LEU A 59 -5.38 -6.29 9.93
CA LEU A 59 -4.81 -7.46 9.26
C LEU A 59 -3.95 -8.28 10.22
N LYS A 60 -3.12 -7.64 11.03
CA LYS A 60 -2.31 -8.32 12.06
C LYS A 60 -3.20 -9.04 13.09
N ALA A 61 -4.33 -8.46 13.48
CA ALA A 61 -5.30 -9.10 14.35
C ALA A 61 -5.93 -10.38 13.72
N LYS A 62 -5.90 -10.49 12.39
CA LYS A 62 -6.29 -11.69 11.63
C LYS A 62 -5.13 -12.65 11.36
N GLY A 63 -3.94 -12.39 11.89
CA GLY A 63 -2.75 -13.23 11.72
C GLY A 63 -1.87 -12.88 10.53
N VAL A 64 -2.17 -11.83 9.77
CA VAL A 64 -1.34 -11.38 8.63
C VAL A 64 -0.21 -10.51 9.17
N ASN A 65 1.00 -11.06 9.24
CA ASN A 65 2.19 -10.35 9.74
C ASN A 65 3.24 -10.11 8.65
N GLU A 66 3.12 -10.79 7.52
CA GLU A 66 4.01 -10.63 6.37
C GLU A 66 3.25 -10.87 5.08
N ILE A 67 3.76 -10.33 3.99
CA ILE A 67 3.37 -10.59 2.61
C ILE A 67 4.62 -10.84 1.76
N SER A 68 4.48 -11.67 0.74
CA SER A 68 5.54 -12.00 -0.21
C SER A 68 5.14 -11.58 -1.61
N VAL A 69 5.98 -10.79 -2.24
CA VAL A 69 5.79 -10.33 -3.63
C VAL A 69 7.04 -10.64 -4.44
N VAL A 70 6.89 -10.72 -5.74
CA VAL A 70 7.99 -10.96 -6.67
C VAL A 70 7.89 -10.07 -7.89
N SER A 71 9.03 -9.61 -8.37
CA SER A 71 9.18 -8.86 -9.62
C SER A 71 10.48 -9.19 -10.31
N GLU A 72 10.63 -8.69 -11.53
CA GLU A 72 11.92 -8.69 -12.22
C GLU A 72 12.92 -7.75 -11.54
N THR A 73 14.21 -7.98 -11.81
CA THR A 73 15.30 -7.15 -11.28
C THR A 73 15.58 -5.99 -12.21
N ILE A 74 14.94 -4.87 -11.94
CA ILE A 74 15.17 -3.58 -12.60
C ILE A 74 15.24 -2.46 -11.56
N THR A 75 15.74 -1.29 -11.93
CA THR A 75 15.99 -0.18 -11.00
C THR A 75 14.74 0.24 -10.22
N THR A 76 13.58 0.28 -10.87
CA THR A 76 12.31 0.63 -10.20
C THR A 76 11.97 -0.39 -9.11
N HIS A 77 11.96 -1.68 -9.45
CA HIS A 77 11.64 -2.74 -8.51
C HIS A 77 12.71 -2.90 -7.41
N GLU A 78 13.98 -2.54 -7.71
CA GLU A 78 15.00 -2.44 -6.67
C GLU A 78 14.68 -1.34 -5.64
N TYR A 79 14.18 -0.18 -6.09
CA TYR A 79 13.73 0.88 -5.20
C TYR A 79 12.52 0.43 -4.36
N GLU A 80 11.55 -0.21 -4.98
CA GLU A 80 10.38 -0.77 -4.28
C GLU A 80 10.78 -1.79 -3.23
N SER A 81 11.64 -2.74 -3.57
CA SER A 81 12.09 -3.79 -2.67
C SER A 81 12.95 -3.25 -1.52
N LYS A 82 13.94 -2.39 -1.84
CA LYS A 82 14.94 -1.93 -0.86
C LYS A 82 14.47 -0.74 -0.03
N THR A 83 13.59 0.11 -0.59
CA THR A 83 13.16 1.36 0.04
C THR A 83 11.69 1.33 0.42
N LEU A 84 10.77 1.13 -0.53
CA LEU A 84 9.33 1.22 -0.25
C LEU A 84 8.82 0.06 0.61
N ALA A 85 9.26 -1.17 0.36
CA ALA A 85 8.93 -2.33 1.20
C ALA A 85 9.44 -2.17 2.63
N LYS A 86 10.64 -1.60 2.79
CA LYS A 86 11.19 -1.26 4.10
C LYS A 86 10.35 -0.18 4.79
N ALA A 87 10.01 0.90 4.08
CA ALA A 87 9.17 1.98 4.61
C ALA A 87 7.81 1.43 5.09
N PHE A 88 7.14 0.66 4.24
CA PHE A 88 5.86 0.04 4.58
C PHE A 88 5.98 -0.87 5.82
N SER A 89 7.03 -1.68 5.88
CA SER A 89 7.26 -2.58 7.03
C SER A 89 7.52 -1.81 8.34
N GLU A 90 8.32 -0.75 8.29
CA GLU A 90 8.60 0.11 9.46
C GLU A 90 7.32 0.84 9.92
N ILE A 91 6.53 1.37 8.99
CA ILE A 91 5.32 2.15 9.28
C ILE A 91 4.20 1.26 9.82
N THR A 92 3.96 0.11 9.19
CA THR A 92 2.78 -0.72 9.47
C THR A 92 3.03 -1.89 10.41
N GLY A 93 4.28 -2.32 10.51
CA GLY A 93 4.67 -3.54 11.20
C GLY A 93 4.28 -4.83 10.47
N ILE A 94 3.83 -4.76 9.20
CA ILE A 94 3.68 -5.92 8.33
C ILE A 94 4.95 -6.03 7.48
N LYS A 95 5.64 -7.17 7.57
CA LYS A 95 6.85 -7.40 6.79
C LYS A 95 6.51 -7.59 5.32
N VAL A 96 7.22 -6.90 4.44
CA VAL A 96 7.16 -7.13 3.00
C VAL A 96 8.42 -7.86 2.56
N ASN A 97 8.26 -9.07 2.04
CA ASN A 97 9.32 -9.83 1.40
C ASN A 97 9.16 -9.63 -0.11
N HIS A 98 10.01 -8.80 -0.71
CA HIS A 98 9.96 -8.51 -2.14
C HIS A 98 11.17 -9.15 -2.82
N ASP A 99 10.94 -10.27 -3.48
CA ASP A 99 11.96 -11.02 -4.21
C ASP A 99 12.18 -10.38 -5.58
N LEU A 100 13.45 -10.16 -5.92
CA LEU A 100 13.90 -9.69 -7.22
C LEU A 100 14.57 -10.85 -7.96
N ILE A 101 13.98 -11.26 -9.07
CA ILE A 101 14.47 -12.37 -9.87
C ILE A 101 14.56 -11.97 -11.36
N GLN A 102 14.97 -12.87 -12.22
CA GLN A 102 15.02 -12.63 -13.66
C GLN A 102 13.58 -12.62 -14.22
N GLU A 103 13.28 -11.74 -15.19
CA GLU A 103 11.94 -11.55 -15.76
C GLU A 103 11.29 -12.85 -16.23
N GLY A 104 12.01 -13.66 -17.03
CA GLY A 104 11.51 -14.94 -17.50
C GLY A 104 11.14 -15.90 -16.36
N ASP A 105 11.86 -15.85 -15.24
CA ASP A 105 11.56 -16.65 -14.05
C ASP A 105 10.28 -16.16 -13.35
N VAL A 106 10.00 -14.84 -13.36
CA VAL A 106 8.73 -14.30 -12.86
C VAL A 106 7.57 -14.88 -13.65
N VAL A 107 7.65 -14.79 -14.99
CA VAL A 107 6.61 -15.28 -15.89
C VAL A 107 6.39 -16.78 -15.72
N GLU A 108 7.45 -17.59 -15.69
CA GLU A 108 7.37 -19.05 -15.51
C GLU A 108 6.74 -19.43 -14.17
N LYS A 109 7.19 -18.81 -13.07
CA LYS A 109 6.64 -19.05 -11.73
C LYS A 109 5.16 -18.68 -11.63
N LEU A 110 4.77 -17.54 -12.22
CA LEU A 110 3.37 -17.10 -12.23
C LEU A 110 2.50 -18.07 -13.02
N GLN A 111 2.93 -18.50 -14.20
CA GLN A 111 2.21 -19.50 -15.00
C GLN A 111 2.08 -20.83 -14.27
N THR A 112 3.17 -21.30 -13.65
CA THR A 112 3.15 -22.54 -12.84
C THR A 112 2.19 -22.41 -11.67
N SER A 113 2.17 -21.27 -10.98
CA SER A 113 1.25 -21.00 -9.88
C SER A 113 -0.20 -21.05 -10.35
N MET A 114 -0.52 -20.42 -11.48
CA MET A 114 -1.88 -20.44 -12.07
C MET A 114 -2.31 -21.85 -12.50
N GLN A 115 -1.41 -22.63 -13.09
CA GLN A 115 -1.70 -24.01 -13.54
C GLN A 115 -1.88 -24.98 -12.38
N SER A 116 -1.07 -24.85 -11.33
CA SER A 116 -1.12 -25.73 -10.16
C SER A 116 -2.17 -25.32 -9.12
N GLY A 117 -2.67 -24.09 -9.20
CA GLY A 117 -3.53 -23.49 -8.18
C GLY A 117 -2.80 -23.21 -6.85
N LYS A 118 -1.46 -23.19 -6.87
CA LYS A 118 -0.62 -22.93 -5.68
C LYS A 118 0.33 -21.81 -5.97
N SER A 119 0.26 -20.74 -5.20
CA SER A 119 1.23 -19.65 -5.23
C SER A 119 2.07 -19.61 -3.96
N ILE A 120 3.35 -19.32 -4.13
CA ILE A 120 4.29 -19.04 -3.02
C ILE A 120 4.38 -17.54 -2.75
N TYR A 121 3.77 -16.72 -3.59
CA TYR A 121 3.70 -15.26 -3.45
C TYR A 121 2.26 -14.80 -3.32
N ASP A 122 2.06 -13.76 -2.53
CA ASP A 122 0.77 -13.08 -2.36
C ASP A 122 0.50 -12.09 -3.49
N GLY A 123 1.57 -11.52 -4.06
CA GLY A 123 1.51 -10.55 -5.13
C GLY A 123 2.60 -10.73 -6.19
N TRP A 124 2.33 -10.26 -7.39
CA TRP A 124 3.19 -10.37 -8.56
C TRP A 124 3.25 -9.03 -9.28
N ILE A 125 4.45 -8.58 -9.65
CA ILE A 125 4.62 -7.50 -10.61
C ILE A 125 5.07 -8.16 -11.91
N SER A 126 4.25 -8.05 -12.94
CA SER A 126 4.42 -8.74 -14.22
C SER A 126 3.87 -7.91 -15.36
N ASP A 127 4.28 -8.23 -16.58
CA ASP A 127 3.92 -7.49 -17.75
C ASP A 127 2.42 -7.48 -18.07
N SER A 128 1.93 -6.32 -18.48
CA SER A 128 0.52 -6.14 -18.84
C SER A 128 0.14 -6.81 -20.16
N ASP A 129 1.10 -7.10 -21.05
CA ASP A 129 0.85 -7.82 -22.31
C ASP A 129 0.42 -9.27 -22.05
N LEU A 130 0.73 -9.83 -20.88
CA LEU A 130 0.28 -11.16 -20.46
C LEU A 130 -1.14 -11.18 -19.88
N ILE A 131 -1.82 -10.03 -19.76
CA ILE A 131 -3.15 -9.96 -19.12
C ILE A 131 -4.17 -10.91 -19.76
N GLY A 132 -4.15 -11.03 -21.09
CA GLY A 132 -5.05 -11.94 -21.81
C GLY A 132 -4.79 -13.41 -21.48
N THR A 133 -3.54 -13.77 -21.21
CA THR A 133 -3.16 -15.13 -20.77
C THR A 133 -3.60 -15.34 -19.33
N HIS A 134 -3.29 -14.43 -18.43
CA HIS A 134 -3.67 -14.50 -17.02
C HIS A 134 -5.20 -14.57 -16.86
N TYR A 135 -5.93 -13.77 -17.62
CA TYR A 135 -7.39 -13.81 -17.65
C TYR A 135 -7.94 -15.18 -18.06
N ARG A 136 -7.37 -15.80 -19.12
CA ARG A 136 -7.80 -17.13 -19.58
C ARG A 136 -7.55 -18.24 -18.57
N TYR A 137 -6.52 -18.15 -17.76
CA TYR A 137 -6.29 -19.10 -16.66
C TYR A 137 -7.35 -18.97 -15.55
N GLY A 138 -7.98 -17.81 -15.40
CA GLY A 138 -9.00 -17.58 -14.37
C GLY A 138 -8.47 -17.69 -12.94
N ALA A 139 -7.16 -17.57 -12.74
CA ALA A 139 -6.49 -17.79 -11.46
C ALA A 139 -5.99 -16.48 -10.81
N ILE A 140 -6.29 -15.35 -11.42
CA ILE A 140 -5.97 -14.02 -10.88
C ILE A 140 -7.23 -13.31 -10.41
N LEU A 141 -7.09 -12.51 -9.37
CA LEU A 141 -8.20 -11.78 -8.76
C LEU A 141 -8.60 -10.57 -9.62
N PRO A 142 -9.88 -10.41 -10.01
CA PRO A 142 -10.36 -9.17 -10.62
C PRO A 142 -10.39 -8.06 -9.57
N LEU A 143 -9.38 -7.18 -9.59
CA LEU A 143 -9.19 -6.14 -8.58
C LEU A 143 -10.37 -5.18 -8.50
N SER A 144 -10.98 -4.81 -9.65
CA SER A 144 -12.17 -3.94 -9.65
C SER A 144 -13.34 -4.54 -8.88
N ASP A 145 -13.60 -5.83 -9.03
CA ASP A 145 -14.67 -6.51 -8.30
C ASP A 145 -14.33 -6.64 -6.82
N TYR A 146 -13.08 -6.98 -6.51
CA TYR A 146 -12.61 -7.09 -5.13
C TYR A 146 -12.74 -5.76 -4.40
N MET A 147 -12.22 -4.69 -4.96
CA MET A 147 -12.28 -3.35 -4.36
C MET A 147 -13.72 -2.83 -4.19
N ALA A 148 -14.62 -3.17 -5.11
CA ALA A 148 -16.04 -2.81 -5.00
C ALA A 148 -16.82 -3.67 -4.00
N GLY A 149 -16.36 -4.90 -3.75
CA GLY A 149 -17.04 -5.92 -2.96
C GLY A 149 -16.30 -6.29 -1.67
N ALA A 150 -15.77 -7.51 -1.63
CA ALA A 150 -15.16 -8.11 -0.44
C ALA A 150 -13.92 -7.34 0.08
N GLY A 151 -13.20 -6.64 -0.81
CA GLY A 151 -12.03 -5.84 -0.48
C GLY A 151 -12.32 -4.38 -0.14
N LYS A 152 -13.59 -3.97 -0.14
CA LYS A 152 -13.95 -2.55 0.02
C LYS A 152 -13.41 -1.94 1.33
N GLU A 153 -13.45 -2.68 2.42
CA GLU A 153 -12.91 -2.21 3.72
C GLU A 153 -11.37 -2.10 3.75
N TRP A 154 -10.71 -2.77 2.80
CA TRP A 154 -9.25 -2.82 2.66
C TRP A 154 -8.73 -1.92 1.54
N THR A 155 -9.62 -1.29 0.81
CA THR A 155 -9.28 -0.36 -0.27
C THR A 155 -9.23 1.05 0.30
N ASN A 156 -8.09 1.72 0.11
CA ASN A 156 -7.95 3.11 0.54
C ASN A 156 -9.02 3.97 -0.15
N PRO A 157 -9.85 4.71 0.59
CA PRO A 157 -10.91 5.54 0.00
C PRO A 157 -10.40 6.67 -0.90
N ASN A 158 -9.11 7.02 -0.77
CA ASN A 158 -8.46 8.04 -1.60
C ASN A 158 -7.78 7.46 -2.84
N LEU A 159 -7.83 6.13 -3.04
CA LEU A 159 -7.31 5.50 -4.25
C LEU A 159 -8.15 5.93 -5.46
N ASP A 160 -7.61 6.81 -6.29
CA ASP A 160 -8.24 7.25 -7.53
C ASP A 160 -7.69 6.49 -8.74
N LEU A 161 -8.43 5.50 -9.19
CA LEU A 161 -8.05 4.70 -10.37
C LEU A 161 -8.01 5.53 -11.67
N LYS A 162 -8.62 6.71 -11.70
CA LYS A 162 -8.59 7.58 -12.88
C LYS A 162 -7.27 8.33 -13.01
N ASP A 163 -6.53 8.44 -11.91
CA ASP A 163 -5.20 9.06 -11.88
C ASP A 163 -4.10 8.12 -12.41
N PHE A 164 -4.41 6.82 -12.51
CA PHE A 164 -3.47 5.84 -13.07
C PHE A 164 -3.43 5.92 -14.59
N ILE A 165 -2.24 6.12 -15.15
CA ILE A 165 -1.98 6.02 -16.58
C ILE A 165 -1.90 4.52 -16.94
N GLY A 166 -2.56 4.13 -18.06
CA GLY A 166 -2.39 2.77 -18.58
C GLY A 166 -3.37 1.72 -18.09
N THR A 167 -4.41 2.07 -17.34
CA THR A 167 -5.44 1.11 -16.89
C THR A 167 -6.08 0.32 -18.03
N LYS A 168 -6.05 0.81 -19.26
CA LYS A 168 -6.52 0.06 -20.46
C LYS A 168 -5.69 -1.20 -20.72
N PHE A 169 -4.40 -1.18 -20.43
CA PHE A 169 -3.51 -2.33 -20.63
C PHE A 169 -3.70 -3.40 -19.54
N THR A 170 -4.24 -3.02 -18.40
CA THR A 170 -4.46 -3.91 -17.25
C THR A 170 -5.93 -4.31 -17.09
N THR A 171 -6.76 -3.95 -18.08
CA THR A 171 -8.18 -4.34 -18.17
C THR A 171 -8.34 -5.49 -19.16
N ALA A 172 -8.93 -6.58 -18.70
CA ALA A 172 -9.16 -7.78 -19.52
C ALA A 172 -10.40 -7.63 -20.43
N PRO A 173 -10.65 -8.58 -21.36
CA PRO A 173 -11.77 -8.52 -22.29
C PRO A 173 -13.16 -8.46 -21.62
N ASP A 174 -13.29 -8.89 -20.38
CA ASP A 174 -14.53 -8.79 -19.60
C ASP A 174 -14.77 -7.39 -19.00
N GLY A 175 -13.89 -6.44 -19.28
CA GLY A 175 -13.96 -5.06 -18.79
C GLY A 175 -13.49 -4.86 -17.34
N LYS A 176 -12.95 -5.90 -16.69
CA LYS A 176 -12.48 -5.82 -15.31
C LYS A 176 -10.99 -5.52 -15.25
N LEU A 177 -10.60 -4.78 -14.22
CA LEU A 177 -9.21 -4.49 -13.90
C LEU A 177 -8.60 -5.66 -13.12
N TYR A 178 -7.48 -6.18 -13.59
CA TYR A 178 -6.76 -7.29 -12.96
C TYR A 178 -5.38 -6.93 -12.43
N GLN A 179 -4.82 -5.81 -12.86
CA GLN A 179 -3.56 -5.27 -12.37
C GLN A 179 -3.71 -3.78 -12.11
N LEU A 180 -2.91 -3.23 -11.22
CA LEU A 180 -2.69 -1.79 -11.12
C LEU A 180 -1.43 -1.47 -11.93
N PRO A 181 -1.46 -0.45 -12.81
CA PRO A 181 -0.25 0.01 -13.49
C PRO A 181 0.78 0.49 -12.46
N ASP A 182 1.99 0.00 -12.57
CA ASP A 182 3.11 0.39 -11.73
C ASP A 182 4.02 1.35 -12.51
N GLN A 183 4.58 0.88 -13.61
CA GLN A 183 5.40 1.68 -14.50
C GLN A 183 5.03 1.40 -15.97
N GLN A 184 5.37 2.34 -16.84
CA GLN A 184 5.21 2.18 -18.29
C GLN A 184 6.53 2.44 -18.99
N PHE A 185 6.87 1.54 -19.92
CA PHE A 185 7.91 1.78 -20.89
C PHE A 185 7.28 2.40 -22.14
N ALA A 186 7.88 3.49 -22.61
CA ALA A 186 7.49 4.15 -23.85
C ALA A 186 8.34 3.62 -25.03
#